data_6d0722c3bf0fd431892d25aacc6350bc
#
_entry.id   6d0722c3bf0fd431892d25aacc6350bc
#
_cell.length_a   1.000
_cell.length_b   1.000
_cell.length_c   1.000
_cell.angle_alpha   90.00
_cell.angle_beta   90.00
_cell.angle_gamma   90.00
#
_symmetry.space_group_name_H-M   'P 1'
#
loop_
_entity.id
_entity.type
_entity.pdbx_description
1 polymer ?
#
loop_
_entity_poly.entity_id
_entity_poly.type
_entity_poly.pdbx_seq_one_letter_code
_entity_poly.pdbx_strand_id
1 'polypeptide(L)'
;MMDGGIYLSFLVREIHTVIVATVDNDGLPVTAAIDMMDFDESGLYFLTAKGKGFYDRLKKRGFLALTGIKGNDTMSRVAVSIKGKAEEIGSDVLPRLLEKNPYMYDIYPTEESRKALTVFRVFEGSGEWFDLSRKPIERASFSFGGKTVEPERYYITDACIGCRTCGAVCPQNCIDFSNVPAVIEQEHCLHCGNCMQNCPVGAVERR
;
A
#
# COMPACT_ATOMS: atom_id res chain seq x y z
N MET A 1 -5.90 12.95 7.50
CA MET A 1 -5.56 11.61 6.99
C MET A 1 -6.63 11.29 5.96
N MET A 2 -6.26 10.94 4.73
CA MET A 2 -7.26 10.60 3.72
C MET A 2 -7.91 9.26 4.08
N ASP A 3 -9.21 9.14 3.76
CA ASP A 3 -9.97 7.91 3.97
C ASP A 3 -9.32 6.76 3.19
N GLY A 4 -8.89 5.72 3.89
CA GLY A 4 -8.27 4.52 3.29
C GLY A 4 -9.15 3.84 2.24
N GLY A 5 -10.47 4.01 2.31
CA GLY A 5 -11.46 3.44 1.39
C GLY A 5 -11.21 3.76 -0.09
N ILE A 6 -10.71 4.96 -0.40
CA ILE A 6 -10.39 5.37 -1.79
C ILE A 6 -9.30 4.46 -2.37
N TYR A 7 -8.26 4.16 -1.59
CA TYR A 7 -7.12 3.34 -2.03
C TYR A 7 -7.47 1.86 -2.10
N LEU A 8 -8.32 1.36 -1.17
CA LEU A 8 -8.87 0.01 -1.24
C LEU A 8 -9.76 -0.16 -2.47
N SER A 9 -10.59 0.85 -2.76
CA SER A 9 -11.40 0.88 -3.99
C SER A 9 -10.54 0.78 -5.25
N PHE A 10 -9.45 1.53 -5.31
CA PHE A 10 -8.54 1.53 -6.45
C PHE A 10 -7.87 0.16 -6.64
N LEU A 11 -7.45 -0.49 -5.55
CA LEU A 11 -6.89 -1.84 -5.61
C LEU A 11 -7.87 -2.85 -6.21
N VAL A 12 -9.14 -2.80 -5.81
CA VAL A 12 -10.15 -3.76 -6.27
C VAL A 12 -10.62 -3.45 -7.69
N ARG A 13 -10.90 -2.18 -8.01
CA ARG A 13 -11.58 -1.80 -9.25
C ARG A 13 -10.64 -1.52 -10.41
N GLU A 14 -9.44 -1.02 -10.11
CA GLU A 14 -8.52 -0.49 -11.12
C GLU A 14 -7.28 -1.39 -11.32
N ILE A 15 -6.88 -2.13 -10.29
CA ILE A 15 -5.72 -3.03 -10.34
C ILE A 15 -6.15 -4.49 -10.36
N HIS A 16 -7.00 -4.88 -9.43
CA HIS A 16 -7.56 -6.20 -9.20
C HIS A 16 -6.51 -7.24 -8.74
N THR A 17 -5.56 -7.63 -9.60
CA THR A 17 -4.50 -8.58 -9.24
C THR A 17 -3.29 -7.87 -8.63
N VAL A 18 -2.90 -8.25 -7.43
CA VAL A 18 -1.77 -7.69 -6.69
C VAL A 18 -0.75 -8.77 -6.33
N ILE A 19 0.48 -8.37 -6.04
CA ILE A 19 1.49 -9.28 -5.47
C ILE A 19 1.40 -9.20 -3.95
N VAL A 20 1.06 -10.33 -3.33
CA VAL A 20 0.98 -10.48 -1.87
C VAL A 20 2.21 -11.22 -1.36
N ALA A 21 2.90 -10.63 -0.41
CA ALA A 21 4.02 -11.23 0.30
C ALA A 21 3.55 -11.76 1.67
N THR A 22 3.97 -12.98 1.98
CA THR A 22 3.82 -13.65 3.29
C THR A 22 5.17 -14.19 3.73
N VAL A 23 5.30 -14.64 4.96
CA VAL A 23 6.58 -15.15 5.50
C VAL A 23 6.45 -16.64 5.78
N ASP A 24 7.38 -17.42 5.27
CA ASP A 24 7.44 -18.87 5.48
C ASP A 24 7.96 -19.28 6.86
N ASN A 25 8.23 -20.57 7.05
CA ASN A 25 8.71 -21.10 8.32
C ASN A 25 10.15 -20.70 8.65
N ASP A 26 10.95 -20.44 7.63
CA ASP A 26 12.36 -20.05 7.75
C ASP A 26 12.52 -18.52 7.88
N GLY A 27 11.40 -17.78 7.89
CA GLY A 27 11.40 -16.32 7.99
C GLY A 27 11.60 -15.61 6.66
N LEU A 28 11.59 -16.35 5.55
CA LEU A 28 11.79 -15.79 4.22
C LEU A 28 10.47 -15.28 3.60
N PRO A 29 10.49 -14.15 2.87
CA PRO A 29 9.32 -13.66 2.17
C PRO A 29 8.98 -14.54 0.97
N VAL A 30 7.71 -14.92 0.84
CA VAL A 30 7.15 -15.68 -0.28
C VAL A 30 6.01 -14.90 -0.89
N THR A 31 6.02 -14.74 -2.21
CA THR A 31 5.01 -13.96 -2.93
C THR A 31 4.01 -14.84 -3.68
N ALA A 32 2.81 -14.31 -3.88
CA ALA A 32 1.77 -14.89 -4.73
C ALA A 32 0.98 -13.75 -5.41
N ALA A 33 0.54 -13.99 -6.64
CA ALA A 33 -0.44 -13.12 -7.30
C ALA A 33 -1.84 -13.48 -6.78
N ILE A 34 -2.56 -12.50 -6.27
CA ILE A 34 -3.86 -12.66 -5.64
C ILE A 34 -4.80 -11.56 -6.12
N ASP A 35 -6.01 -11.93 -6.48
CA ASP A 35 -7.05 -10.97 -6.84
C ASP A 35 -7.72 -10.41 -5.60
N MET A 36 -7.82 -9.08 -5.53
CA MET A 36 -8.58 -8.37 -4.51
C MET A 36 -10.05 -8.31 -4.96
N MET A 37 -10.89 -9.11 -4.32
CA MET A 37 -12.23 -9.44 -4.79
C MET A 37 -13.29 -8.40 -4.43
N ASP A 38 -13.12 -7.74 -3.29
CA ASP A 38 -14.05 -6.74 -2.76
C ASP A 38 -13.40 -5.92 -1.64
N PHE A 39 -14.04 -4.83 -1.25
CA PHE A 39 -13.71 -4.03 -0.08
C PHE A 39 -14.96 -3.41 0.53
N ASP A 40 -14.94 -3.13 1.81
CA ASP A 40 -15.92 -2.33 2.54
C ASP A 40 -15.28 -1.67 3.77
N GLU A 41 -16.07 -1.10 4.67
CA GLU A 41 -15.58 -0.45 5.89
C GLU A 41 -14.83 -1.43 6.82
N SER A 42 -15.08 -2.73 6.70
CA SER A 42 -14.43 -3.78 7.48
C SER A 42 -13.06 -4.19 6.91
N GLY A 43 -12.73 -3.81 5.67
CA GLY A 43 -11.43 -4.08 5.06
C GLY A 43 -11.44 -4.53 3.61
N LEU A 44 -10.37 -5.24 3.22
CA LEU A 44 -10.11 -5.73 1.88
C LEU A 44 -10.23 -7.25 1.84
N TYR A 45 -10.94 -7.80 0.85
CA TYR A 45 -11.27 -9.22 0.76
C TYR A 45 -10.58 -9.91 -0.42
N PHE A 46 -10.10 -11.13 -0.16
CA PHE A 46 -9.56 -12.00 -1.20
C PHE A 46 -9.84 -13.48 -0.89
N LEU A 47 -9.66 -14.33 -1.90
CA LEU A 47 -9.88 -15.77 -1.81
C LEU A 47 -8.58 -16.55 -1.86
N THR A 48 -8.55 -17.69 -1.16
CA THR A 48 -7.53 -18.72 -1.36
C THR A 48 -8.13 -20.11 -1.13
N ALA A 49 -7.49 -21.14 -1.68
CA ALA A 49 -7.84 -22.53 -1.38
C ALA A 49 -7.05 -23.02 -0.15
N LYS A 50 -7.75 -23.76 0.73
CA LYS A 50 -7.20 -24.26 2.00
C LYS A 50 -5.99 -25.20 1.85
N GLY A 51 -5.81 -25.83 0.70
CA GLY A 51 -4.67 -26.71 0.41
C GLY A 51 -3.40 -26.00 -0.06
N LYS A 52 -3.39 -24.64 -0.11
CA LYS A 52 -2.22 -23.88 -0.58
C LYS A 52 -1.31 -23.48 0.59
N GLY A 53 0.00 -23.59 0.42
CA GLY A 53 0.97 -23.09 1.40
C GLY A 53 0.81 -21.58 1.72
N PHE A 54 0.20 -20.82 0.82
CA PHE A 54 -0.20 -19.43 1.07
C PHE A 54 -1.25 -19.33 2.20
N TYR A 55 -2.25 -20.24 2.20
CA TYR A 55 -3.24 -20.36 3.28
C TYR A 55 -2.57 -20.63 4.62
N ASP A 56 -1.66 -21.63 4.65
CA ASP A 56 -0.97 -22.02 5.88
C ASP A 56 -0.14 -20.86 6.47
N ARG A 57 0.56 -20.13 5.62
CA ARG A 57 1.34 -18.96 6.06
C ARG A 57 0.46 -17.85 6.65
N LEU A 58 -0.68 -17.57 6.02
CA LEU A 58 -1.65 -16.58 6.53
C LEU A 58 -2.24 -17.02 7.86
N LYS A 59 -2.68 -18.27 7.97
CA LYS A 59 -3.21 -18.84 9.23
C LYS A 59 -2.21 -18.75 10.36
N LYS A 60 -0.94 -19.03 10.07
CA LYS A 60 0.12 -19.03 11.07
C LYS A 60 0.52 -17.62 11.51
N ARG A 61 0.58 -16.66 10.59
CA ARG A 61 1.15 -15.35 10.84
C ARG A 61 0.10 -14.25 11.05
N GLY A 62 -1.07 -14.37 10.43
CA GLY A 62 -2.13 -13.35 10.49
C GLY A 62 -1.71 -11.99 9.91
N PHE A 63 -0.72 -11.98 9.02
CA PHE A 63 -0.10 -10.77 8.50
C PHE A 63 0.34 -10.95 7.05
N LEU A 64 0.23 -9.88 6.27
CA LEU A 64 0.72 -9.80 4.90
C LEU A 64 1.20 -8.40 4.53
N ALA A 65 1.96 -8.33 3.44
CA ALA A 65 2.19 -7.11 2.68
C ALA A 65 1.77 -7.33 1.23
N LEU A 66 1.28 -6.31 0.57
CA LEU A 66 0.92 -6.38 -0.84
C LEU A 66 1.32 -5.12 -1.59
N THR A 67 1.49 -5.26 -2.90
CA THR A 67 1.64 -4.13 -3.82
C THR A 67 0.87 -4.40 -5.09
N GLY A 68 0.02 -3.45 -5.47
CA GLY A 68 -0.66 -3.39 -6.75
C GLY A 68 -0.12 -2.24 -7.58
N ILE A 69 -0.06 -2.43 -8.91
CA ILE A 69 0.49 -1.44 -9.85
C ILE A 69 -0.46 -1.30 -11.03
N LYS A 70 -0.77 -0.06 -11.42
CA LYS A 70 -1.47 0.28 -12.66
C LYS A 70 -0.59 1.20 -13.51
N GLY A 71 -0.65 1.05 -14.83
CA GLY A 71 0.11 1.83 -15.81
C GLY A 71 1.00 0.95 -16.69
N ASN A 72 1.20 1.38 -17.94
CA ASN A 72 1.91 0.61 -18.97
C ASN A 72 3.43 0.85 -18.98
N ASP A 73 3.87 1.96 -18.40
CA ASP A 73 5.27 2.35 -18.29
C ASP A 73 5.54 3.03 -16.95
N THR A 74 6.81 3.33 -16.67
CA THR A 74 7.22 3.91 -15.39
C THR A 74 6.58 5.26 -15.11
N MET A 75 6.41 6.11 -16.13
CA MET A 75 5.92 7.48 -15.94
C MET A 75 4.37 7.56 -15.94
N SER A 76 3.67 6.50 -16.32
CA SER A 76 2.22 6.37 -16.18
C SER A 76 1.82 5.53 -14.96
N ARG A 77 2.78 5.14 -14.13
CA ARG A 77 2.59 4.17 -13.05
C ARG A 77 2.00 4.79 -11.81
N VAL A 78 0.96 4.11 -11.31
CA VAL A 78 0.39 4.32 -9.99
C VAL A 78 0.60 3.03 -9.18
N ALA A 79 1.15 3.14 -7.98
CA ALA A 79 1.36 2.02 -7.08
C ALA A 79 0.62 2.22 -5.76
N VAL A 80 0.01 1.14 -5.26
CA VAL A 80 -0.57 1.08 -3.92
C VAL A 80 0.08 -0.06 -3.18
N SER A 81 0.73 0.25 -2.07
CA SER A 81 1.33 -0.76 -1.17
C SER A 81 0.60 -0.76 0.17
N ILE A 82 0.34 -1.94 0.71
CA ILE A 82 -0.29 -2.14 2.02
C ILE A 82 0.50 -3.15 2.83
N LYS A 83 0.61 -2.92 4.13
CA LYS A 83 0.97 -3.91 5.13
C LYS A 83 -0.14 -3.97 6.18
N GLY A 84 -0.60 -5.18 6.51
CA GLY A 84 -1.77 -5.31 7.36
C GLY A 84 -1.97 -6.68 7.99
N LYS A 85 -2.88 -6.72 8.96
CA LYS A 85 -3.35 -7.93 9.59
C LYS A 85 -4.47 -8.55 8.77
N ALA A 86 -4.38 -9.86 8.57
CA ALA A 86 -5.36 -10.62 7.83
C ALA A 86 -5.92 -11.76 8.69
N GLU A 87 -7.20 -12.01 8.55
CA GLU A 87 -7.89 -13.11 9.22
C GLU A 87 -8.74 -13.90 8.24
N GLU A 88 -8.89 -15.19 8.49
CA GLU A 88 -9.85 -16.02 7.79
C GLU A 88 -11.25 -15.79 8.37
N ILE A 89 -12.19 -15.40 7.52
CA ILE A 89 -13.60 -15.19 7.90
C ILE A 89 -14.51 -16.31 7.39
N GLY A 90 -13.95 -17.37 6.85
CA GLY A 90 -14.69 -18.53 6.37
C GLY A 90 -15.32 -18.32 4.98
N SER A 91 -16.45 -18.98 4.75
CA SER A 91 -17.13 -19.01 3.45
C SER A 91 -18.44 -18.24 3.38
N ASP A 92 -18.88 -17.62 4.46
CA ASP A 92 -20.19 -16.97 4.53
C ASP A 92 -20.36 -15.81 3.55
N VAL A 93 -19.26 -15.08 3.28
CA VAL A 93 -19.24 -13.99 2.30
C VAL A 93 -18.83 -14.44 0.90
N LEU A 94 -18.50 -15.72 0.71
CA LEU A 94 -18.07 -16.26 -0.58
C LEU A 94 -19.08 -16.03 -1.71
N PRO A 95 -20.39 -16.23 -1.53
CA PRO A 95 -21.38 -15.97 -2.58
C PRO A 95 -21.33 -14.53 -3.10
N ARG A 96 -21.22 -13.55 -2.19
CA ARG A 96 -21.09 -12.12 -2.54
C ARG A 96 -19.84 -11.86 -3.40
N LEU A 97 -18.70 -12.48 -3.04
CA LEU A 97 -17.45 -12.30 -3.78
C LEU A 97 -17.51 -12.94 -5.17
N LEU A 98 -18.12 -14.13 -5.29
CA LEU A 98 -18.29 -14.81 -6.57
C LEU A 98 -19.24 -14.06 -7.50
N GLU A 99 -20.32 -13.47 -6.98
CA GLU A 99 -21.24 -12.63 -7.77
C GLU A 99 -20.53 -11.42 -8.38
N LYS A 100 -19.65 -10.77 -7.61
CA LYS A 100 -18.85 -9.63 -8.09
C LYS A 100 -17.71 -10.05 -9.03
N ASN A 101 -17.30 -11.32 -8.99
CA ASN A 101 -16.14 -11.85 -9.72
C ASN A 101 -16.52 -13.15 -10.45
N PRO A 102 -17.41 -13.09 -11.47
CA PRO A 102 -18.01 -14.26 -12.10
C PRO A 102 -17.00 -15.18 -12.81
N TYR A 103 -15.82 -14.68 -13.21
CA TYR A 103 -14.74 -15.49 -13.77
C TYR A 103 -14.29 -16.64 -12.85
N MET A 104 -14.56 -16.52 -11.55
CA MET A 104 -14.26 -17.59 -10.58
C MET A 104 -15.08 -18.86 -10.84
N TYR A 105 -16.23 -18.78 -11.50
CA TYR A 105 -17.01 -19.96 -11.90
C TYR A 105 -16.33 -20.75 -13.02
N ASP A 106 -15.47 -20.12 -13.83
CA ASP A 106 -14.66 -20.83 -14.83
C ASP A 106 -13.53 -21.60 -14.18
N ILE A 107 -12.98 -21.10 -13.06
CA ILE A 107 -11.88 -21.73 -12.32
C ILE A 107 -12.42 -22.83 -11.38
N TYR A 108 -13.57 -22.55 -10.72
CA TYR A 108 -14.23 -23.47 -9.76
C TYR A 108 -15.70 -23.69 -10.17
N PRO A 109 -15.95 -24.49 -11.21
CA PRO A 109 -17.28 -24.54 -11.87
C PRO A 109 -18.37 -25.22 -11.02
N THR A 110 -17.99 -26.15 -10.14
CA THR A 110 -18.96 -26.90 -9.33
C THR A 110 -18.99 -26.42 -7.87
N GLU A 111 -20.10 -26.64 -7.19
CA GLU A 111 -20.20 -26.37 -5.75
C GLU A 111 -19.15 -27.17 -4.97
N GLU A 112 -18.90 -28.40 -5.37
CA GLU A 112 -17.89 -29.24 -4.73
C GLU A 112 -16.49 -28.65 -4.85
N SER A 113 -16.12 -28.15 -6.05
CA SER A 113 -14.81 -27.51 -6.26
C SER A 113 -14.65 -26.24 -5.42
N ARG A 114 -15.75 -25.49 -5.17
CA ARG A 114 -15.74 -24.27 -4.35
C ARG A 114 -15.61 -24.51 -2.85
N LYS A 115 -15.85 -25.74 -2.35
CA LYS A 115 -15.65 -26.09 -0.92
C LYS A 115 -14.19 -25.94 -0.46
N ALA A 116 -13.25 -26.01 -1.40
CA ALA A 116 -11.84 -25.75 -1.11
C ALA A 116 -11.54 -24.28 -0.80
N LEU A 117 -12.40 -23.36 -1.23
CA LEU A 117 -12.19 -21.93 -1.08
C LEU A 117 -12.54 -21.44 0.33
N THR A 118 -11.80 -20.43 0.76
CA THR A 118 -12.09 -19.65 1.96
C THR A 118 -11.77 -18.19 1.72
N VAL A 119 -12.39 -17.32 2.49
CA VAL A 119 -12.21 -15.87 2.39
C VAL A 119 -11.29 -15.38 3.50
N PHE A 120 -10.33 -14.56 3.12
CA PHE A 120 -9.54 -13.75 4.03
C PHE A 120 -9.95 -12.29 3.93
N ARG A 121 -9.88 -11.60 5.06
CA ARG A 121 -10.08 -10.15 5.17
C ARG A 121 -8.82 -9.51 5.73
N VAL A 122 -8.30 -8.48 5.05
CA VAL A 122 -7.31 -7.57 5.64
C VAL A 122 -8.08 -6.50 6.37
N PHE A 123 -8.16 -6.60 7.70
CA PHE A 123 -9.08 -5.80 8.52
C PHE A 123 -8.42 -4.56 9.15
N GLU A 124 -7.10 -4.56 9.27
CA GLU A 124 -6.33 -3.46 9.83
C GLU A 124 -5.03 -3.31 9.05
N GLY A 125 -4.70 -2.11 8.62
CA GLY A 125 -3.47 -1.90 7.89
C GLY A 125 -3.10 -0.43 7.69
N SER A 126 -1.91 -0.26 7.11
CA SER A 126 -1.42 1.01 6.61
C SER A 126 -0.83 0.82 5.22
N GLY A 127 -0.87 1.86 4.42
CA GLY A 127 -0.38 1.80 3.05
C GLY A 127 0.15 3.13 2.55
N GLU A 128 0.73 3.05 1.37
CA GLU A 128 1.23 4.18 0.61
C GLU A 128 0.64 4.17 -0.79
N TRP A 129 0.27 5.35 -1.25
CA TRP A 129 -0.05 5.68 -2.63
C TRP A 129 1.12 6.41 -3.25
N PHE A 130 1.50 6.03 -4.46
CA PHE A 130 2.58 6.66 -5.20
C PHE A 130 2.19 6.77 -6.67
N ASP A 131 2.05 8.00 -7.18
CA ASP A 131 1.61 8.29 -8.54
C ASP A 131 2.69 9.05 -9.30
N LEU A 132 3.35 8.37 -10.24
CA LEU A 132 4.34 8.93 -11.16
C LEU A 132 3.73 9.58 -12.40
N SER A 133 2.43 9.40 -12.65
CA SER A 133 1.74 10.00 -13.79
C SER A 133 1.47 11.50 -13.61
N ARG A 134 1.59 11.99 -12.39
CA ARG A 134 1.40 13.40 -12.04
C ARG A 134 2.72 14.19 -12.13
N LYS A 135 2.60 15.50 -12.32
CA LYS A 135 3.73 16.43 -12.28
C LYS A 135 3.31 17.69 -11.52
N PRO A 136 3.85 17.89 -10.30
CA PRO A 136 4.77 17.01 -9.57
C PRO A 136 4.14 15.64 -9.27
N ILE A 137 4.97 14.67 -8.90
CA ILE A 137 4.51 13.34 -8.46
C ILE A 137 3.57 13.47 -7.26
N GLU A 138 2.67 12.50 -7.08
CA GLU A 138 1.82 12.47 -5.88
C GLU A 138 2.17 11.27 -4.99
N ARG A 139 2.22 11.53 -3.68
CA ARG A 139 2.42 10.53 -2.65
C ARG A 139 1.46 10.76 -1.51
N ALA A 140 0.88 9.70 -0.99
CA ALA A 140 0.05 9.75 0.20
C ALA A 140 0.28 8.52 1.07
N SER A 141 0.13 8.69 2.38
CA SER A 141 0.07 7.58 3.33
C SER A 141 -1.34 7.50 3.89
N PHE A 142 -1.83 6.28 4.06
CA PHE A 142 -3.17 6.03 4.58
C PHE A 142 -3.18 4.87 5.56
N SER A 143 -4.25 4.76 6.32
CA SER A 143 -4.50 3.62 7.21
C SER A 143 -6.00 3.30 7.23
N PHE A 144 -6.33 2.10 7.66
CA PHE A 144 -7.70 1.61 7.79
C PHE A 144 -7.81 0.61 8.96
N GLY A 145 -9.05 0.28 9.35
CA GLY A 145 -9.30 -0.65 10.44
C GLY A 145 -8.88 -0.12 11.82
N GLY A 146 -8.98 1.19 12.03
CA GLY A 146 -8.63 1.83 13.32
C GLY A 146 -7.13 2.01 13.56
N LYS A 147 -6.27 1.65 12.60
CA LYS A 147 -4.83 1.85 12.74
C LYS A 147 -4.46 3.31 12.54
N THR A 148 -3.70 3.86 13.47
CA THR A 148 -3.04 5.16 13.33
C THR A 148 -1.56 4.91 13.05
N VAL A 149 -1.04 5.52 11.99
CA VAL A 149 0.38 5.44 11.62
C VAL A 149 0.86 6.83 11.28
N GLU A 150 1.91 7.25 11.94
CA GLU A 150 2.67 8.41 11.50
C GLU A 150 3.69 7.94 10.45
N PRO A 151 3.56 8.39 9.19
CA PRO A 151 4.51 8.00 8.16
C PRO A 151 5.85 8.67 8.40
N GLU A 152 6.94 7.95 8.17
CA GLU A 152 8.27 8.56 8.16
C GLU A 152 8.36 9.64 7.08
N ARG A 153 8.86 10.81 7.44
CA ARG A 153 8.94 11.99 6.57
C ARG A 153 10.22 12.77 6.83
N TYR A 154 10.57 13.63 5.88
CA TYR A 154 11.65 14.60 6.06
C TYR A 154 11.08 15.94 6.50
N TYR A 155 11.72 16.53 7.53
CA TYR A 155 11.33 17.84 8.09
C TYR A 155 12.54 18.76 8.13
N ILE A 156 12.29 20.05 7.99
CA ILE A 156 13.31 21.08 8.18
C ILE A 156 13.08 21.71 9.54
N THR A 157 14.09 21.68 10.40
CA THR A 157 14.06 22.17 11.78
C THR A 157 14.40 23.67 11.85
N ASP A 158 14.23 24.26 13.04
CA ASP A 158 14.56 25.66 13.33
C ASP A 158 16.08 25.98 13.18
N ALA A 159 16.94 24.97 13.06
CA ALA A 159 18.35 25.16 12.69
C ALA A 159 18.56 25.65 11.25
N CYS A 160 17.50 25.74 10.45
CA CYS A 160 17.55 26.20 9.06
C CYS A 160 18.00 27.66 8.96
N ILE A 161 19.03 27.93 8.17
CA ILE A 161 19.56 29.28 7.92
C ILE A 161 19.08 29.92 6.61
N GLY A 162 18.13 29.29 5.89
CA GLY A 162 17.56 29.80 4.64
C GLY A 162 18.51 29.77 3.44
N CYS A 163 19.58 28.97 3.45
CA CYS A 163 20.60 28.93 2.39
C CYS A 163 20.11 28.33 1.04
N ARG A 164 18.97 27.66 0.99
CA ARG A 164 18.31 27.05 -0.18
C ARG A 164 19.10 25.91 -0.86
N THR A 165 20.19 25.42 -0.28
CA THR A 165 20.97 24.28 -0.83
C THR A 165 20.12 23.05 -1.06
N CYS A 166 19.18 22.74 -0.12
CA CYS A 166 18.24 21.64 -0.24
C CYS A 166 17.33 21.74 -1.48
N GLY A 167 16.95 22.94 -1.89
CA GLY A 167 16.16 23.17 -3.10
C GLY A 167 16.94 22.86 -4.38
N ALA A 168 18.21 23.25 -4.44
CA ALA A 168 19.06 23.01 -5.60
C ALA A 168 19.27 21.52 -5.88
N VAL A 169 19.15 20.65 -4.87
CA VAL A 169 19.34 19.19 -5.00
C VAL A 169 18.02 18.41 -4.98
N CYS A 170 16.87 19.09 -4.86
CA CYS A 170 15.56 18.43 -4.81
C CYS A 170 15.08 18.09 -6.22
N PRO A 171 14.92 16.79 -6.59
CA PRO A 171 14.52 16.43 -7.96
C PRO A 171 13.05 16.75 -8.27
N GLN A 172 12.22 17.00 -7.26
CA GLN A 172 10.81 17.35 -7.42
C GLN A 172 10.52 18.83 -7.19
N ASN A 173 11.52 19.62 -6.78
CA ASN A 173 11.38 21.03 -6.40
C ASN A 173 10.26 21.24 -5.33
N CYS A 174 10.07 20.25 -4.45
CA CYS A 174 8.99 20.21 -3.46
C CYS A 174 9.37 20.85 -2.11
N ILE A 175 10.18 21.91 -2.12
CA ILE A 175 10.57 22.65 -0.91
C ILE A 175 10.12 24.10 -1.07
N ASP A 176 9.22 24.51 -0.21
CA ASP A 176 8.74 25.89 -0.12
C ASP A 176 9.72 26.73 0.72
N PHE A 177 10.19 27.83 0.14
CA PHE A 177 11.10 28.80 0.74
C PHE A 177 10.44 30.13 1.11
N SER A 178 9.12 30.17 1.21
CA SER A 178 8.39 31.37 1.61
C SER A 178 8.72 31.81 3.03
N ASN A 179 9.19 30.89 3.87
CA ASN A 179 9.57 31.10 5.25
C ASN A 179 10.93 30.48 5.57
N VAL A 180 11.45 30.80 6.75
CA VAL A 180 12.59 30.13 7.38
C VAL A 180 12.12 29.69 8.77
N PRO A 181 12.14 28.38 9.07
CA PRO A 181 12.60 27.26 8.23
C PRO A 181 11.74 27.07 6.97
N ALA A 182 12.37 26.58 5.90
CA ALA A 182 11.67 26.14 4.70
C ALA A 182 10.82 24.89 4.98
N VAL A 183 9.83 24.61 4.13
CA VAL A 183 8.89 23.50 4.34
C VAL A 183 8.96 22.50 3.17
N ILE A 184 9.03 21.20 3.48
CA ILE A 184 8.97 20.14 2.47
C ILE A 184 7.50 19.78 2.24
N GLU A 185 7.04 19.91 0.99
CA GLU A 185 5.71 19.48 0.52
C GLU A 185 5.70 17.95 0.44
N GLN A 186 5.14 17.32 1.47
CA GLN A 186 5.24 15.86 1.68
C GLN A 186 4.56 15.04 0.59
N GLU A 187 3.48 15.56 0.01
CA GLU A 187 2.74 14.94 -1.09
C GLU A 187 3.53 14.86 -2.39
N HIS A 188 4.57 15.64 -2.54
CA HIS A 188 5.44 15.66 -3.73
C HIS A 188 6.86 15.16 -3.45
N CYS A 189 7.13 14.77 -2.21
CA CYS A 189 8.46 14.34 -1.79
C CYS A 189 8.74 12.88 -2.19
N LEU A 190 9.83 12.64 -2.93
CA LEU A 190 10.31 11.29 -3.27
C LEU A 190 10.91 10.52 -2.09
N HIS A 191 11.14 11.17 -0.96
CA HIS A 191 11.88 10.63 0.19
C HIS A 191 13.31 10.16 -0.18
N CYS A 192 13.96 10.82 -1.14
CA CYS A 192 15.30 10.44 -1.60
C CYS A 192 16.45 10.81 -0.63
N GLY A 193 16.20 11.71 0.33
CA GLY A 193 17.18 12.12 1.33
C GLY A 193 18.24 13.13 0.87
N ASN A 194 18.23 13.57 -0.40
CA ASN A 194 19.21 14.53 -0.92
C ASN A 194 19.28 15.82 -0.11
N CYS A 195 18.12 16.35 0.30
CA CYS A 195 18.04 17.56 1.11
C CYS A 195 18.74 17.39 2.47
N MET A 196 18.63 16.21 3.09
CA MET A 196 19.28 15.92 4.38
C MET A 196 20.81 15.78 4.21
N GLN A 197 21.25 15.05 3.18
CA GLN A 197 22.68 14.82 2.94
C GLN A 197 23.46 16.10 2.56
N ASN A 198 22.78 17.06 1.93
CA ASN A 198 23.41 18.29 1.44
C ASN A 198 23.14 19.51 2.33
N CYS A 199 22.47 19.35 3.48
CA CYS A 199 22.23 20.47 4.38
C CYS A 199 23.52 20.86 5.14
N PRO A 200 24.09 22.07 4.93
CA PRO A 200 25.37 22.46 5.53
C PRO A 200 25.32 22.60 7.06
N VAL A 201 24.12 22.78 7.61
CA VAL A 201 23.90 22.95 9.07
C VAL A 201 23.15 21.78 9.70
N GLY A 202 22.90 20.70 8.97
CA GLY A 202 22.19 19.51 9.47
C GLY A 202 20.73 19.77 9.89
N ALA A 203 20.08 20.77 9.31
CA ALA A 203 18.72 21.17 9.69
C ALA A 203 17.61 20.25 9.13
N VAL A 204 17.92 19.24 8.33
CA VAL A 204 16.93 18.31 7.77
C VAL A 204 16.99 16.99 8.51
N GLU A 205 15.85 16.56 9.06
CA GLU A 205 15.72 15.33 9.83
C GLU A 205 14.68 14.39 9.19
N ARG A 206 14.87 13.09 9.38
CA ARG A 206 13.88 12.05 9.09
C ARG A 206 13.23 11.60 10.39
N ARG A 207 11.94 11.71 10.47
CA ARG A 207 11.12 11.29 11.62
C ARG A 207 9.99 10.38 11.16
#